data_a323d0b6021aa979e36006f70cdc6f5a
#
_entry.id   a323d0b6021aa979e36006f70cdc6f5a
#
_cell.length_a   1.000
_cell.length_b   1.000
_cell.length_c   1.000
_cell.angle_alpha   90.00
_cell.angle_beta   90.00
_cell.angle_gamma   90.00
#
_symmetry.space_group_name_H-M   'P 1'
#
loop_
_entity.id
_entity.type
_entity.pdbx_description
1 polymer ?
#
loop_
_entity_poly.entity_id
_entity_poly.type
_entity_poly.pdbx_seq_one_letter_code
_entity_poly.pdbx_strand_id
1 'polypeptide(L)'
;MTRAEWLARRKMLVGGSDIAKIAGLSPYGGPLDVYLDKLGLIPEQPDNWNMARGRALEPEILRVYSEREGVELETLPPFTLFTDGICGGTPDGLVVGGERGVEAKAPLYATGYGEPGTDEVPEPHLVQCTWYMGLTKRQRWDLAATIGANIEIFPLRFSSELYEALREMAEKFWRDHIIPQRPPAVDGSESSRAWLRQQFPENRKPLLEPTPEALELISLYPAIKQRLDAAEGDMETLKSQLMQMIGDAEGIKGVATWKKAKDTRATDWKAAGAHMIELLGADGQAIADAHTTTKAGSRRFLFSNSNGRK
;
A
#
# COMPACT_ATOMS: atom_id res chain seq x y z
N MET A 1 9.36 20.15 -18.70
CA MET A 1 8.47 19.30 -19.52
C MET A 1 7.03 19.45 -19.04
N THR A 2 6.03 19.05 -19.84
CA THR A 2 4.63 19.02 -19.40
C THR A 2 4.37 17.87 -18.43
N ARG A 3 3.25 17.91 -17.68
CA ARG A 3 2.84 16.79 -16.80
C ARG A 3 2.66 15.47 -17.57
N ALA A 4 2.10 15.53 -18.77
CA ALA A 4 1.88 14.34 -19.60
C ALA A 4 3.20 13.71 -20.06
N GLU A 5 4.16 14.50 -20.50
CA GLU A 5 5.50 14.03 -20.86
C GLU A 5 6.23 13.43 -19.66
N TRP A 6 6.11 14.05 -18.49
CA TRP A 6 6.70 13.56 -17.25
C TRP A 6 6.10 12.21 -16.84
N LEU A 7 4.77 12.06 -16.88
CA LEU A 7 4.11 10.78 -16.60
C LEU A 7 4.56 9.69 -17.59
N ALA A 8 4.63 10.01 -18.89
CA ALA A 8 5.10 9.06 -19.89
C ALA A 8 6.56 8.62 -19.64
N ARG A 9 7.44 9.57 -19.29
CA ARG A 9 8.84 9.27 -18.96
C ARG A 9 8.97 8.44 -17.68
N ARG A 10 8.18 8.72 -16.65
CA ARG A 10 8.18 7.91 -15.41
C ARG A 10 7.84 6.45 -15.65
N LYS A 11 6.98 6.14 -16.62
CA LYS A 11 6.67 4.75 -17.00
C LYS A 11 7.87 4.03 -17.61
N MET A 12 8.84 4.75 -18.14
CA MET A 12 10.07 4.19 -18.72
C MET A 12 11.21 4.07 -17.72
N LEU A 13 10.98 4.37 -16.44
CA LEU A 13 12.01 4.44 -15.40
C LEU A 13 11.52 3.78 -14.11
N VAL A 14 12.46 3.32 -13.28
CA VAL A 14 12.19 2.93 -11.89
C VAL A 14 12.39 4.15 -11.00
N GLY A 15 11.35 4.59 -10.31
CA GLY A 15 11.37 5.73 -9.39
C GLY A 15 11.72 5.36 -7.95
N GLY A 16 11.94 6.36 -7.09
CA GLY A 16 12.25 6.14 -5.68
C GLY A 16 11.14 5.41 -4.90
N SER A 17 9.88 5.65 -5.23
CA SER A 17 8.76 4.88 -4.66
C SER A 17 8.62 3.49 -5.27
N ASP A 18 9.05 3.30 -6.52
CA ASP A 18 8.97 2.00 -7.20
C ASP A 18 10.01 1.04 -6.64
N ILE A 19 11.23 1.52 -6.38
CA ILE A 19 12.29 0.66 -5.84
C ILE A 19 11.94 0.13 -4.45
N ALA A 20 11.26 0.92 -3.62
CA ALA A 20 10.75 0.45 -2.33
C ALA A 20 9.69 -0.67 -2.49
N LYS A 21 8.83 -0.59 -3.52
CA LYS A 21 7.87 -1.65 -3.85
C LYS A 21 8.58 -2.89 -4.41
N ILE A 22 9.56 -2.72 -5.31
CA ILE A 22 10.34 -3.84 -5.88
C ILE A 22 11.09 -4.58 -4.77
N ALA A 23 11.62 -3.86 -3.78
CA ALA A 23 12.28 -4.43 -2.62
C ALA A 23 11.33 -5.10 -1.60
N GLY A 24 10.01 -4.99 -1.78
CA GLY A 24 9.02 -5.54 -0.84
C GLY A 24 8.91 -4.79 0.48
N LEU A 25 9.41 -3.56 0.55
CA LEU A 25 9.43 -2.73 1.76
C LEU A 25 8.22 -1.80 1.85
N SER A 26 7.54 -1.54 0.73
CA SER A 26 6.42 -0.58 0.69
C SER A 26 5.12 -1.22 1.19
N PRO A 27 4.39 -0.57 2.12
CA PRO A 27 3.06 -1.03 2.53
C PRO A 27 1.98 -0.74 1.46
N TYR A 28 2.32 0.00 0.39
CA TYR A 28 1.38 0.48 -0.63
C TYR A 28 1.47 -0.29 -1.95
N GLY A 29 2.04 -1.48 -1.93
CA GLY A 29 2.14 -2.36 -3.09
C GLY A 29 3.50 -3.03 -3.22
N GLY A 30 3.60 -3.93 -4.20
CA GLY A 30 4.77 -4.77 -4.45
C GLY A 30 5.28 -4.70 -5.89
N PRO A 31 6.17 -5.64 -6.28
CA PRO A 31 6.72 -5.72 -7.63
C PRO A 31 5.66 -5.79 -8.73
N LEU A 32 4.53 -6.49 -8.48
CA LEU A 32 3.45 -6.59 -9.46
C LEU A 32 2.78 -5.23 -9.73
N ASP A 33 2.61 -4.39 -8.69
CA ASP A 33 2.04 -3.05 -8.87
C ASP A 33 2.93 -2.18 -9.77
N VAL A 34 4.26 -2.27 -9.57
CA VAL A 34 5.21 -1.57 -10.43
C VAL A 34 5.14 -2.09 -11.86
N TYR A 35 5.11 -3.39 -12.06
CA TYR A 35 4.95 -4.00 -13.38
C TYR A 35 3.69 -3.52 -14.11
N LEU A 36 2.56 -3.55 -13.43
CA LEU A 36 1.27 -3.15 -13.99
C LEU A 36 1.24 -1.65 -14.33
N ASP A 37 1.82 -0.80 -13.48
CA ASP A 37 1.94 0.65 -13.72
C ASP A 37 2.85 0.94 -14.93
N LYS A 38 4.06 0.34 -14.97
CA LYS A 38 5.02 0.58 -16.06
C LYS A 38 4.47 0.18 -17.43
N LEU A 39 3.72 -0.91 -17.50
CA LEU A 39 3.09 -1.36 -18.73
C LEU A 39 1.72 -0.70 -19.02
N GLY A 40 1.23 0.16 -18.12
CA GLY A 40 -0.07 0.81 -18.29
C GLY A 40 -1.26 -0.16 -18.24
N LEU A 41 -1.11 -1.29 -17.55
CA LEU A 41 -2.12 -2.35 -17.44
C LEU A 41 -3.18 -2.07 -16.37
N ILE A 42 -2.96 -1.05 -15.55
CA ILE A 42 -3.93 -0.55 -14.58
C ILE A 42 -4.20 0.92 -14.84
N PRO A 43 -5.43 1.40 -14.60
CA PRO A 43 -5.72 2.84 -14.68
C PRO A 43 -4.89 3.61 -13.65
N GLU A 44 -4.63 4.88 -13.93
CA GLU A 44 -4.04 5.78 -12.93
C GLU A 44 -4.87 5.71 -11.64
N GLN A 45 -4.18 5.50 -10.51
CA GLN A 45 -4.86 5.36 -9.22
C GLN A 45 -5.64 6.65 -8.91
N PRO A 46 -6.93 6.57 -8.60
CA PRO A 46 -7.71 7.75 -8.22
C PRO A 46 -7.07 8.44 -7.03
N ASP A 47 -7.06 9.76 -7.09
CA ASP A 47 -6.55 10.56 -5.98
C ASP A 47 -7.39 10.33 -4.72
N ASN A 48 -6.72 10.17 -3.58
CA ASN A 48 -7.38 10.04 -2.29
C ASN A 48 -6.97 11.18 -1.35
N TRP A 49 -7.70 11.31 -0.26
CA TRP A 49 -7.46 12.38 0.72
C TRP A 49 -6.01 12.42 1.22
N ASN A 50 -5.39 11.27 1.48
CA ASN A 50 -4.01 11.21 1.98
C ASN A 50 -3.01 11.72 0.94
N MET A 51 -3.20 11.37 -0.33
CA MET A 51 -2.38 11.88 -1.44
C MET A 51 -2.56 13.40 -1.63
N ALA A 52 -3.81 13.88 -1.61
CA ALA A 52 -4.12 15.30 -1.70
C ALA A 52 -3.53 16.09 -0.53
N ARG A 53 -3.65 15.56 0.70
CA ARG A 53 -3.06 16.14 1.90
C ARG A 53 -1.53 16.20 1.81
N GLY A 54 -0.87 15.12 1.36
CA GLY A 54 0.58 15.08 1.18
C GLY A 54 1.05 16.22 0.27
N ARG A 55 0.48 16.31 -0.93
CA ARG A 55 0.81 17.37 -1.89
C ARG A 55 0.52 18.80 -1.38
N ALA A 56 -0.53 18.96 -0.59
CA ALA A 56 -0.86 20.27 -0.01
C ALA A 56 0.13 20.70 1.09
N LEU A 57 0.67 19.75 1.85
CA LEU A 57 1.61 20.01 2.93
C LEU A 57 3.08 20.08 2.49
N GLU A 58 3.44 19.42 1.39
CA GLU A 58 4.82 19.36 0.88
C GLU A 58 5.48 20.73 0.76
N PRO A 59 4.88 21.77 0.11
CA PRO A 59 5.51 23.07 0.01
C PRO A 59 5.73 23.74 1.37
N GLU A 60 4.81 23.53 2.31
CA GLU A 60 4.94 24.10 3.65
C GLU A 60 6.00 23.39 4.50
N ILE A 61 6.12 22.06 4.36
CA ILE A 61 7.19 21.29 5.00
C ILE A 61 8.54 21.79 4.50
N LEU A 62 8.70 21.96 3.19
CA LEU A 62 9.93 22.46 2.58
C LEU A 62 10.26 23.89 3.00
N ARG A 63 9.26 24.77 3.11
CA ARG A 63 9.43 26.15 3.60
C ARG A 63 9.93 26.16 5.03
N VAL A 64 9.26 25.44 5.94
CA VAL A 64 9.65 25.36 7.36
C VAL A 64 11.03 24.69 7.51
N TYR A 65 11.32 23.66 6.73
CA TYR A 65 12.64 23.03 6.67
C TYR A 65 13.73 24.06 6.31
N SER A 66 13.52 24.82 5.23
CA SER A 66 14.46 25.85 4.76
C SER A 66 14.72 26.92 5.83
N GLU A 67 13.68 27.37 6.52
CA GLU A 67 13.81 28.36 7.61
C GLU A 67 14.55 27.79 8.84
N ARG A 68 14.22 26.57 9.26
CA ARG A 68 14.84 25.95 10.46
C ARG A 68 16.31 25.61 10.24
N GLU A 69 16.63 25.10 9.07
CA GLU A 69 18.02 24.73 8.72
C GLU A 69 18.86 25.92 8.22
N GLY A 70 18.23 27.07 7.98
CA GLY A 70 18.93 28.25 7.44
C GLY A 70 19.49 28.04 6.06
N VAL A 71 18.80 27.27 5.20
CA VAL A 71 19.24 26.90 3.86
C VAL A 71 18.26 27.39 2.81
N GLU A 72 18.77 27.62 1.60
CA GLU A 72 17.97 27.92 0.41
C GLU A 72 17.80 26.65 -0.42
N LEU A 73 16.59 26.40 -0.93
CA LEU A 73 16.32 25.31 -1.85
C LEU A 73 16.41 25.77 -3.30
N GLU A 74 16.94 24.92 -4.16
CA GLU A 74 17.02 25.18 -5.60
C GLU A 74 15.62 25.30 -6.20
N THR A 75 15.40 26.34 -7.01
CA THR A 75 14.18 26.46 -7.82
C THR A 75 14.28 25.53 -9.03
N LEU A 76 13.74 24.33 -8.89
CA LEU A 76 13.68 23.38 -9.99
C LEU A 76 12.50 23.69 -10.93
N PRO A 77 12.68 23.58 -12.26
CA PRO A 77 11.55 23.65 -13.18
C PRO A 77 10.49 22.58 -12.83
N PRO A 78 9.20 22.88 -13.03
CA PRO A 78 8.15 21.89 -12.79
C PRO A 78 8.42 20.59 -13.55
N PHE A 79 8.17 19.45 -12.89
CA PHE A 79 8.38 18.12 -13.46
C PHE A 79 9.85 17.83 -13.83
N THR A 80 10.81 18.37 -13.08
CA THR A 80 12.22 18.00 -13.21
C THR A 80 12.38 16.52 -12.88
N LEU A 81 13.10 15.79 -13.75
CA LEU A 81 13.35 14.38 -13.61
C LEU A 81 14.84 14.11 -13.70
N PHE A 82 15.43 13.61 -12.61
CA PHE A 82 16.80 13.13 -12.59
C PHE A 82 16.83 11.69 -13.09
N THR A 83 17.80 11.35 -13.94
CA THR A 83 17.84 10.01 -14.54
C THR A 83 19.28 9.50 -14.67
N ASP A 84 19.45 8.19 -14.48
CA ASP A 84 20.67 7.44 -14.76
C ASP A 84 20.28 6.05 -15.29
N GLY A 85 20.42 5.84 -16.61
CA GLY A 85 19.90 4.62 -17.26
C GLY A 85 18.38 4.50 -17.09
N ILE A 86 17.95 3.38 -16.50
CA ILE A 86 16.54 3.11 -16.17
C ILE A 86 16.13 3.68 -14.81
N CYS A 87 17.07 4.22 -14.06
CA CYS A 87 16.80 4.80 -12.75
C CYS A 87 16.32 6.23 -12.92
N GLY A 88 15.27 6.63 -12.20
CA GLY A 88 14.73 7.98 -12.30
C GLY A 88 14.10 8.46 -11.00
N GLY A 89 13.92 9.76 -10.87
CA GLY A 89 13.27 10.32 -9.68
C GLY A 89 13.09 11.82 -9.76
N THR A 90 12.14 12.31 -8.99
CA THR A 90 11.85 13.73 -8.79
C THR A 90 11.95 13.98 -7.28
N PRO A 91 13.11 14.46 -6.79
CA PRO A 91 13.25 14.85 -5.40
C PRO A 91 12.40 16.08 -5.07
N ASP A 92 11.96 16.21 -3.82
CA ASP A 92 11.12 17.32 -3.38
C ASP A 92 11.93 18.61 -3.24
N GLY A 93 13.21 18.52 -2.81
CA GLY A 93 14.07 19.71 -2.71
C GLY A 93 15.57 19.40 -2.74
N LEU A 94 16.34 20.33 -3.28
CA LEU A 94 17.81 20.29 -3.29
C LEU A 94 18.34 21.58 -2.66
N VAL A 95 19.31 21.49 -1.75
CA VAL A 95 19.90 22.68 -1.12
C VAL A 95 20.90 23.35 -2.07
N VAL A 96 20.77 24.66 -2.22
CA VAL A 96 21.64 25.48 -3.08
C VAL A 96 23.10 25.38 -2.64
N GLY A 97 23.99 25.10 -3.58
CA GLY A 97 25.44 25.04 -3.35
C GLY A 97 25.89 23.95 -2.37
N GLY A 98 25.00 23.05 -1.99
CA GLY A 98 25.25 22.01 -1.01
C GLY A 98 25.22 20.59 -1.58
N GLU A 99 25.74 19.65 -0.79
CA GLU A 99 25.68 18.21 -1.07
C GLU A 99 24.46 17.53 -0.40
N ARG A 100 23.43 18.34 -0.09
CA ARG A 100 22.27 17.92 0.69
C ARG A 100 20.98 18.09 -0.12
N GLY A 101 20.08 17.11 -0.07
CA GLY A 101 18.71 17.20 -0.55
C GLY A 101 17.72 17.03 0.59
N VAL A 102 16.43 17.16 0.30
CA VAL A 102 15.34 16.98 1.26
C VAL A 102 14.17 16.24 0.61
N GLU A 103 13.57 15.38 1.40
CA GLU A 103 12.30 14.70 1.09
C GLU A 103 11.26 15.08 2.13
N ALA A 104 10.11 15.53 1.69
CA ALA A 104 8.99 15.92 2.54
C ALA A 104 8.01 14.76 2.76
N LYS A 105 7.65 14.48 3.99
CA LYS A 105 6.66 13.44 4.31
C LYS A 105 5.58 13.98 5.25
N ALA A 106 4.33 13.62 4.96
CA ALA A 106 3.18 13.96 5.79
C ALA A 106 2.49 12.67 6.30
N PRO A 107 3.15 11.85 7.14
CA PRO A 107 2.55 10.62 7.66
C PRO A 107 1.34 10.94 8.55
N LEU A 108 0.39 9.99 8.67
CA LEU A 108 -0.70 10.06 9.64
C LEU A 108 -0.26 9.62 11.04
N TYR A 109 0.73 8.73 11.09
CA TYR A 109 1.26 8.14 12.32
C TYR A 109 2.78 8.13 12.27
N ALA A 110 3.43 8.27 13.42
CA ALA A 110 4.88 8.28 13.55
C ALA A 110 5.51 6.86 13.55
N THR A 111 4.79 5.85 13.08
CA THR A 111 5.26 4.46 13.11
C THR A 111 6.53 4.30 12.28
N GLY A 112 7.58 3.76 12.91
CA GLY A 112 8.87 3.49 12.27
C GLY A 112 9.83 4.67 12.23
N TYR A 113 9.44 5.83 12.77
CA TYR A 113 10.35 6.95 12.99
C TYR A 113 10.94 6.85 14.39
N GLY A 114 12.26 7.07 14.50
CA GLY A 114 12.96 7.18 15.77
C GLY A 114 12.92 8.61 16.36
N GLU A 115 13.90 8.91 17.20
CA GLU A 115 14.04 10.25 17.77
C GLU A 115 14.45 11.27 16.69
N PRO A 116 13.88 12.48 16.69
CA PRO A 116 14.29 13.55 15.79
C PRO A 116 15.80 13.82 15.84
N GLY A 117 16.41 14.03 14.68
CA GLY A 117 17.87 14.22 14.57
C GLY A 117 18.67 12.93 14.44
N THR A 118 18.03 11.74 14.54
CA THR A 118 18.65 10.45 14.21
C THR A 118 18.36 10.07 12.76
N ASP A 119 18.98 9.00 12.27
CA ASP A 119 18.75 8.41 10.95
C ASP A 119 17.70 7.28 10.98
N GLU A 120 17.00 7.12 12.09
CA GLU A 120 15.97 6.12 12.27
C GLU A 120 14.66 6.53 11.56
N VAL A 121 14.48 6.07 10.33
CA VAL A 121 13.30 6.34 9.51
C VAL A 121 12.72 5.04 8.96
N PRO A 122 11.43 5.01 8.55
CA PRO A 122 10.86 3.85 7.88
C PRO A 122 11.70 3.42 6.67
N GLU A 123 11.98 2.13 6.55
CA GLU A 123 12.81 1.56 5.47
C GLU A 123 12.41 2.01 4.06
N PRO A 124 11.10 2.12 3.69
CA PRO A 124 10.72 2.63 2.38
C PRO A 124 11.23 4.05 2.10
N HIS A 125 11.30 4.89 3.15
CA HIS A 125 11.78 6.26 3.03
C HIS A 125 13.31 6.33 2.95
N LEU A 126 14.00 5.49 3.73
CA LEU A 126 15.45 5.33 3.63
C LEU A 126 15.87 4.95 2.21
N VAL A 127 15.21 3.93 1.64
CA VAL A 127 15.46 3.46 0.27
C VAL A 127 15.18 4.56 -0.75
N GLN A 128 14.09 5.29 -0.62
CA GLN A 128 13.73 6.40 -1.50
C GLN A 128 14.77 7.54 -1.43
N CYS A 129 15.19 7.94 -0.24
CA CYS A 129 16.19 8.98 -0.05
C CYS A 129 17.56 8.56 -0.59
N THR A 130 17.98 7.30 -0.34
CA THR A 130 19.22 6.74 -0.90
C THR A 130 19.20 6.74 -2.42
N TRP A 131 18.05 6.41 -3.02
CA TRP A 131 17.83 6.45 -4.47
C TRP A 131 18.06 7.86 -5.02
N TYR A 132 17.48 8.87 -4.37
CA TYR A 132 17.64 10.26 -4.79
C TYR A 132 19.07 10.78 -4.57
N MET A 133 19.74 10.39 -3.49
CA MET A 133 21.16 10.72 -3.29
C MET A 133 22.03 10.19 -4.43
N GLY A 134 21.83 8.95 -4.85
CA GLY A 134 22.56 8.36 -5.96
C GLY A 134 22.28 9.05 -7.29
N LEU A 135 21.02 9.37 -7.62
CA LEU A 135 20.64 10.06 -8.84
C LEU A 135 21.17 11.50 -8.92
N THR A 136 21.17 12.22 -7.80
CA THR A 136 21.59 13.63 -7.73
C THR A 136 23.08 13.79 -7.37
N LYS A 137 23.79 12.69 -7.08
CA LYS A 137 25.19 12.65 -6.62
C LYS A 137 25.43 13.43 -5.33
N ARG A 138 24.41 13.50 -4.46
CA ARG A 138 24.48 14.18 -3.16
C ARG A 138 24.80 13.19 -2.06
N GLN A 139 25.57 13.63 -1.04
CA GLN A 139 26.09 12.77 0.03
C GLN A 139 25.22 12.80 1.29
N ARG A 140 24.26 13.72 1.36
CA ARG A 140 23.37 13.90 2.53
C ARG A 140 21.93 14.10 2.05
N TRP A 141 21.01 13.65 2.86
CA TRP A 141 19.59 13.85 2.63
C TRP A 141 18.86 14.01 3.93
N ASP A 142 17.99 15.01 4.02
CA ASP A 142 17.15 15.16 5.20
C ASP A 142 15.74 14.67 4.85
N LEU A 143 15.20 13.80 5.68
CA LEU A 143 13.78 13.46 5.65
C LEU A 143 13.05 14.42 6.60
N ALA A 144 12.26 15.34 6.07
CA ALA A 144 11.44 16.29 6.83
C ALA A 144 10.02 15.75 6.93
N ALA A 145 9.59 15.34 8.12
CA ALA A 145 8.30 14.68 8.33
C ALA A 145 7.40 15.42 9.33
N THR A 146 6.09 15.54 9.02
CA THR A 146 5.12 16.04 10.01
C THR A 146 4.83 14.93 11.03
N ILE A 147 5.28 15.11 12.28
CA ILE A 147 5.04 14.20 13.39
C ILE A 147 4.30 14.93 14.49
N GLY A 148 3.07 14.52 14.75
CA GLY A 148 2.19 15.27 15.63
C GLY A 148 1.90 16.68 15.10
N ALA A 149 2.26 17.70 15.87
CA ALA A 149 2.10 19.11 15.50
C ALA A 149 3.38 19.72 14.92
N ASN A 150 4.48 18.97 14.84
CA ASN A 150 5.80 19.46 14.45
C ASN A 150 6.23 18.91 13.10
N ILE A 151 7.21 19.58 12.50
CA ILE A 151 8.00 19.05 11.41
C ILE A 151 9.33 18.58 12.02
N GLU A 152 9.59 17.27 11.97
CA GLU A 152 10.81 16.68 12.50
C GLU A 152 11.76 16.32 11.36
N ILE A 153 13.07 16.41 11.63
CA ILE A 153 14.11 16.25 10.61
C ILE A 153 14.99 15.06 10.97
N PHE A 154 15.19 14.18 10.00
CA PHE A 154 15.98 12.96 10.11
C PHE A 154 17.12 13.01 9.08
N PRO A 155 18.39 13.24 9.51
CA PRO A 155 19.53 13.37 8.62
C PRO A 155 20.03 12.00 8.16
N LEU A 156 20.02 11.76 6.85
CA LEU A 156 20.49 10.53 6.23
C LEU A 156 21.81 10.77 5.49
N ARG A 157 22.64 9.72 5.44
CA ARG A 157 23.90 9.71 4.70
C ARG A 157 23.85 8.73 3.54
N PHE A 158 24.52 9.09 2.46
CA PHE A 158 24.62 8.23 1.29
C PHE A 158 25.39 6.96 1.61
N SER A 159 24.82 5.82 1.28
CA SER A 159 25.47 4.53 1.22
C SER A 159 25.60 4.09 -0.23
N SER A 160 26.80 4.07 -0.75
CA SER A 160 27.08 3.59 -2.10
C SER A 160 26.73 2.10 -2.24
N GLU A 161 26.99 1.31 -1.20
CA GLU A 161 26.67 -0.12 -1.18
C GLU A 161 25.14 -0.34 -1.31
N LEU A 162 24.36 0.36 -0.52
CA LEU A 162 22.90 0.28 -0.59
C LEU A 162 22.39 0.77 -1.98
N TYR A 163 22.91 1.89 -2.48
CA TYR A 163 22.49 2.41 -3.77
C TYR A 163 22.77 1.44 -4.93
N GLU A 164 23.96 0.85 -4.97
CA GLU A 164 24.30 -0.12 -6.03
C GLU A 164 23.45 -1.39 -5.93
N ALA A 165 23.16 -1.87 -4.71
CA ALA A 165 22.24 -3.00 -4.52
C ALA A 165 20.82 -2.69 -5.03
N LEU A 166 20.31 -1.49 -4.74
CA LEU A 166 19.02 -1.03 -5.23
C LEU A 166 19.00 -0.87 -6.76
N ARG A 167 20.08 -0.35 -7.34
CA ARG A 167 20.25 -0.20 -8.77
C ARG A 167 20.25 -1.55 -9.48
N GLU A 168 21.03 -2.51 -8.99
CA GLU A 168 21.07 -3.88 -9.51
C GLU A 168 19.67 -4.53 -9.44
N MET A 169 18.95 -4.34 -8.34
CA MET A 169 17.58 -4.82 -8.18
C MET A 169 16.63 -4.20 -9.21
N ALA A 170 16.72 -2.89 -9.45
CA ALA A 170 15.93 -2.21 -10.47
C ALA A 170 16.25 -2.70 -11.88
N GLU A 171 17.53 -2.84 -12.23
CA GLU A 171 17.99 -3.35 -13.52
C GLU A 171 17.54 -4.79 -13.75
N LYS A 172 17.65 -5.64 -12.71
CA LYS A 172 17.16 -7.02 -12.74
C LYS A 172 15.65 -7.07 -12.96
N PHE A 173 14.89 -6.29 -12.18
CA PHE A 173 13.43 -6.21 -12.34
C PHE A 173 13.03 -5.78 -13.74
N TRP A 174 13.69 -4.77 -14.29
CA TRP A 174 13.43 -4.26 -15.64
C TRP A 174 13.70 -5.32 -16.71
N ARG A 175 14.87 -5.96 -16.65
CA ARG A 175 15.30 -7.00 -17.58
C ARG A 175 14.41 -8.25 -17.52
N ASP A 176 14.04 -8.68 -16.31
CA ASP A 176 13.37 -9.96 -16.11
C ASP A 176 11.84 -9.87 -16.26
N HIS A 177 11.26 -8.65 -16.06
CA HIS A 177 9.82 -8.46 -16.05
C HIS A 177 9.31 -7.45 -17.08
N ILE A 178 9.92 -6.26 -17.19
CA ILE A 178 9.38 -5.18 -18.04
C ILE A 178 9.68 -5.47 -19.52
N ILE A 179 10.93 -5.73 -19.88
CA ILE A 179 11.32 -6.01 -21.27
C ILE A 179 10.56 -7.20 -21.84
N PRO A 180 10.52 -8.38 -21.20
CA PRO A 180 9.83 -9.55 -21.74
C PRO A 180 8.32 -9.53 -21.48
N GLN A 181 7.79 -8.49 -20.82
CA GLN A 181 6.39 -8.39 -20.38
C GLN A 181 5.92 -9.62 -19.58
N ARG A 182 6.79 -10.12 -18.70
CA ARG A 182 6.51 -11.26 -17.83
C ARG A 182 6.20 -10.76 -16.41
N PRO A 183 4.99 -10.96 -15.91
CA PRO A 183 4.64 -10.50 -14.56
C PRO A 183 5.54 -11.15 -13.50
N PRO A 184 5.92 -10.41 -12.45
CA PRO A 184 6.56 -10.99 -11.28
C PRO A 184 5.61 -11.94 -10.55
N ALA A 185 6.15 -12.71 -9.60
CA ALA A 185 5.34 -13.58 -8.76
C ALA A 185 4.27 -12.78 -8.02
N VAL A 186 3.08 -13.36 -7.92
CA VAL A 186 1.99 -12.79 -7.12
C VAL A 186 2.30 -12.95 -5.63
N ASP A 187 1.89 -11.96 -4.87
CA ASP A 187 1.97 -11.95 -3.40
C ASP A 187 0.56 -11.99 -2.77
N GLY A 188 0.48 -11.84 -1.46
CA GLY A 188 -0.79 -11.78 -0.73
C GLY A 188 -1.51 -10.44 -0.78
N SER A 189 -1.06 -9.46 -1.58
CA SER A 189 -1.64 -8.13 -1.67
C SER A 189 -3.03 -8.13 -2.32
N GLU A 190 -3.82 -7.07 -2.06
CA GLU A 190 -5.12 -6.90 -2.73
C GLU A 190 -4.95 -6.65 -4.25
N SER A 191 -3.90 -5.95 -4.65
CA SER A 191 -3.56 -5.72 -6.06
C SER A 191 -3.30 -7.02 -6.81
N SER A 192 -2.52 -7.94 -6.22
CA SER A 192 -2.29 -9.28 -6.77
C SER A 192 -3.59 -10.07 -6.91
N ARG A 193 -4.45 -10.02 -5.88
CA ARG A 193 -5.77 -10.68 -5.94
C ARG A 193 -6.69 -10.05 -6.99
N ALA A 194 -6.72 -8.73 -7.08
CA ALA A 194 -7.52 -8.01 -8.07
C ALA A 194 -7.05 -8.32 -9.50
N TRP A 195 -5.73 -8.30 -9.72
CA TRP A 195 -5.14 -8.67 -11.01
C TRP A 195 -5.47 -10.11 -11.41
N LEU A 196 -5.36 -11.08 -10.49
CA LEU A 196 -5.73 -12.48 -10.77
C LEU A 196 -7.20 -12.63 -11.14
N ARG A 197 -8.12 -11.91 -10.46
CA ARG A 197 -9.55 -11.91 -10.81
C ARG A 197 -9.80 -11.33 -12.21
N GLN A 198 -9.05 -10.29 -12.57
CA GLN A 198 -9.14 -9.67 -13.90
C GLN A 198 -8.58 -10.58 -15.00
N GLN A 199 -7.44 -11.24 -14.75
CA GLN A 199 -6.84 -12.16 -15.72
C GLN A 199 -7.65 -13.44 -15.90
N PHE A 200 -8.28 -13.92 -14.84
CA PHE A 200 -9.00 -15.19 -14.82
C PHE A 200 -10.44 -15.03 -14.29
N PRO A 201 -11.29 -14.24 -14.95
CA PRO A 201 -12.65 -13.96 -14.47
C PRO A 201 -13.55 -15.21 -14.45
N GLU A 202 -13.27 -16.20 -15.31
CA GLU A 202 -14.07 -17.40 -15.48
C GLU A 202 -13.20 -18.68 -15.44
N ASN A 203 -13.80 -19.79 -15.04
CA ASN A 203 -13.20 -21.10 -15.14
C ASN A 203 -13.52 -21.73 -16.51
N ARG A 204 -12.64 -21.55 -17.48
CA ARG A 204 -12.81 -22.03 -18.87
C ARG A 204 -12.26 -23.42 -19.16
N LYS A 205 -11.57 -24.02 -18.20
CA LYS A 205 -10.93 -25.34 -18.32
C LYS A 205 -11.37 -26.25 -17.18
N PRO A 206 -11.33 -27.59 -17.39
CA PRO A 206 -11.59 -28.55 -16.30
C PRO A 206 -10.54 -28.44 -15.20
N LEU A 207 -10.70 -29.25 -14.16
CA LEU A 207 -9.68 -29.38 -13.10
C LEU A 207 -8.35 -29.79 -13.71
N LEU A 208 -7.28 -29.18 -13.23
CA LEU A 208 -5.91 -29.52 -13.60
C LEU A 208 -5.41 -30.62 -12.66
N GLU A 209 -4.53 -31.46 -13.19
CA GLU A 209 -3.76 -32.39 -12.35
C GLU A 209 -2.82 -31.59 -11.44
N PRO A 210 -2.63 -32.02 -10.18
CA PRO A 210 -1.77 -31.31 -9.24
C PRO A 210 -0.30 -31.37 -9.71
N THR A 211 0.34 -30.20 -9.80
CA THR A 211 1.78 -30.12 -10.04
C THR A 211 2.56 -30.26 -8.73
N PRO A 212 3.85 -30.66 -8.78
CA PRO A 212 4.70 -30.71 -7.59
C PRO A 212 4.70 -29.39 -6.80
N GLU A 213 4.77 -28.25 -7.49
CA GLU A 213 4.75 -26.92 -6.90
C GLU A 213 3.41 -26.64 -6.20
N ALA A 214 2.28 -27.05 -6.79
CA ALA A 214 0.96 -26.88 -6.17
C ALA A 214 0.84 -27.74 -4.91
N LEU A 215 1.40 -28.97 -4.92
CA LEU A 215 1.43 -29.84 -3.75
C LEU A 215 2.32 -29.28 -2.64
N GLU A 216 3.46 -28.69 -3.00
CA GLU A 216 4.33 -28.01 -2.04
C GLU A 216 3.60 -26.83 -1.37
N LEU A 217 3.02 -25.92 -2.17
CA LEU A 217 2.29 -24.78 -1.64
C LEU A 217 1.14 -25.17 -0.70
N ILE A 218 0.35 -26.18 -1.08
CA ILE A 218 -0.76 -26.64 -0.25
C ILE A 218 -0.27 -27.29 1.06
N SER A 219 0.90 -27.92 1.05
CA SER A 219 1.48 -28.56 2.25
C SER A 219 1.82 -27.55 3.35
N LEU A 220 2.12 -26.29 2.99
CA LEU A 220 2.41 -25.22 3.94
C LEU A 220 1.16 -24.64 4.61
N TYR A 221 0.00 -24.77 3.96
CA TYR A 221 -1.23 -24.12 4.41
C TYR A 221 -1.70 -24.53 5.81
N PRO A 222 -1.73 -25.83 6.20
CA PRO A 222 -2.19 -26.23 7.51
C PRO A 222 -1.39 -25.61 8.65
N ALA A 223 -0.07 -25.57 8.53
CA ALA A 223 0.81 -24.99 9.53
C ALA A 223 0.59 -23.46 9.69
N ILE A 224 0.42 -22.75 8.57
CA ILE A 224 0.12 -21.32 8.57
C ILE A 224 -1.25 -21.07 9.20
N LYS A 225 -2.26 -21.87 8.83
CA LYS A 225 -3.61 -21.76 9.39
C LYS A 225 -3.60 -22.00 10.90
N GLN A 226 -2.91 -23.02 11.38
CA GLN A 226 -2.79 -23.31 12.80
C GLN A 226 -2.15 -22.14 13.58
N ARG A 227 -1.10 -21.52 13.02
CA ARG A 227 -0.48 -20.34 13.64
C ARG A 227 -1.43 -19.14 13.69
N LEU A 228 -2.21 -18.92 12.64
CA LEU A 228 -3.22 -17.87 12.61
C LEU A 228 -4.28 -18.09 13.67
N ASP A 229 -4.85 -19.30 13.73
CA ASP A 229 -5.90 -19.66 14.71
C ASP A 229 -5.38 -19.54 16.15
N ALA A 230 -4.13 -19.91 16.40
CA ALA A 230 -3.50 -19.75 17.72
C ALA A 230 -3.36 -18.26 18.08
N ALA A 231 -2.86 -17.43 17.17
CA ALA A 231 -2.71 -15.98 17.39
C ALA A 231 -4.08 -15.28 17.59
N GLU A 232 -5.11 -15.67 16.85
CA GLU A 232 -6.48 -15.19 17.07
C GLU A 232 -7.01 -15.59 18.46
N GLY A 233 -6.75 -16.84 18.90
CA GLY A 233 -7.08 -17.32 20.23
C GLY A 233 -6.39 -16.52 21.35
N ASP A 234 -5.11 -16.24 21.20
CA ASP A 234 -4.34 -15.42 22.14
C ASP A 234 -4.91 -14.00 22.24
N MET A 235 -5.24 -13.39 21.09
CA MET A 235 -5.87 -12.06 21.06
C MET A 235 -7.22 -12.03 21.78
N GLU A 236 -8.09 -13.03 21.56
CA GLU A 236 -9.38 -13.13 22.25
C GLU A 236 -9.20 -13.37 23.75
N THR A 237 -8.18 -14.12 24.16
CA THR A 237 -7.84 -14.31 25.57
C THR A 237 -7.45 -12.98 26.23
N LEU A 238 -6.57 -12.20 25.59
CA LEU A 238 -6.19 -10.88 26.08
C LEU A 238 -7.38 -9.91 26.19
N LYS A 239 -8.24 -9.88 25.18
CA LYS A 239 -9.47 -9.08 25.19
C LYS A 239 -10.38 -9.48 26.36
N SER A 240 -10.59 -10.78 26.56
CA SER A 240 -11.43 -11.30 27.63
C SER A 240 -10.89 -10.93 29.02
N GLN A 241 -9.57 -10.99 29.20
CA GLN A 241 -8.93 -10.54 30.45
C GLN A 241 -9.13 -9.05 30.69
N LEU A 242 -8.96 -8.21 29.64
CA LEU A 242 -9.24 -6.78 29.75
C LEU A 242 -10.70 -6.49 30.04
N MET A 243 -11.63 -7.17 29.38
CA MET A 243 -13.08 -7.05 29.66
C MET A 243 -13.41 -7.44 31.10
N GLN A 244 -12.80 -8.50 31.65
CA GLN A 244 -12.93 -8.89 33.04
C GLN A 244 -12.42 -7.80 34.01
N MET A 245 -11.30 -7.15 33.70
CA MET A 245 -10.75 -6.06 34.49
C MET A 245 -11.63 -4.79 34.41
N ILE A 246 -12.26 -4.53 33.27
CA ILE A 246 -13.16 -3.39 33.07
C ILE A 246 -14.44 -3.57 33.88
N GLY A 247 -15.01 -4.78 33.93
CA GLY A 247 -16.25 -5.05 34.64
C GLY A 247 -17.38 -4.12 34.22
N ASP A 248 -18.00 -3.43 35.18
CA ASP A 248 -19.11 -2.50 34.95
C ASP A 248 -18.66 -1.09 34.54
N ALA A 249 -17.35 -0.85 34.42
CA ALA A 249 -16.83 0.44 33.97
C ALA A 249 -16.93 0.61 32.43
N GLU A 250 -16.79 1.83 31.96
CA GLU A 250 -16.75 2.11 30.51
C GLU A 250 -15.41 1.71 29.85
N GLY A 251 -14.37 1.41 30.62
CA GLY A 251 -13.04 1.07 30.15
C GLY A 251 -11.94 1.40 31.15
N ILE A 252 -10.69 1.19 30.74
CA ILE A 252 -9.45 1.56 31.44
C ILE A 252 -8.83 2.74 30.72
N LYS A 253 -8.62 3.85 31.42
CA LYS A 253 -8.10 5.10 30.84
C LYS A 253 -6.75 4.90 30.14
N GLY A 254 -6.69 5.27 28.85
CA GLY A 254 -5.49 5.14 28.04
C GLY A 254 -5.16 3.72 27.57
N VAL A 255 -5.99 2.72 27.89
CA VAL A 255 -5.77 1.30 27.55
C VAL A 255 -6.87 0.75 26.64
N ALA A 256 -8.11 0.70 27.12
CA ALA A 256 -9.21 0.10 26.37
C ALA A 256 -10.58 0.65 26.81
N THR A 257 -11.56 0.63 25.93
CA THR A 257 -12.96 0.93 26.24
C THR A 257 -13.86 -0.25 25.90
N TRP A 258 -14.84 -0.53 26.76
CA TRP A 258 -15.85 -1.54 26.53
C TRP A 258 -17.22 -1.00 26.93
N LYS A 259 -17.82 -0.20 26.02
CA LYS A 259 -19.09 0.50 26.26
C LYS A 259 -20.25 -0.23 25.59
N LYS A 260 -21.40 -0.23 26.24
CA LYS A 260 -22.65 -0.64 25.60
C LYS A 260 -22.95 0.32 24.43
N ALA A 261 -23.15 -0.23 23.24
CA ALA A 261 -23.64 0.54 22.10
C ALA A 261 -25.11 0.99 22.34
N LYS A 262 -25.52 2.06 21.67
CA LYS A 262 -26.93 2.48 21.68
C LYS A 262 -27.78 1.42 21.03
N ASP A 263 -28.97 1.18 21.57
CA ASP A 263 -29.93 0.29 20.96
C ASP A 263 -30.31 0.82 19.56
N THR A 264 -30.27 -0.05 18.55
CA THR A 264 -30.65 0.29 17.18
C THR A 264 -31.92 -0.44 16.82
N ARG A 265 -32.80 0.25 16.06
CA ARG A 265 -33.94 -0.41 15.42
C ARG A 265 -33.52 -0.88 14.05
N ALA A 266 -33.69 -2.16 13.77
CA ALA A 266 -33.50 -2.72 12.45
C ALA A 266 -34.85 -3.22 11.91
N THR A 267 -35.13 -2.89 10.67
CA THR A 267 -36.27 -3.46 9.94
C THR A 267 -35.79 -4.63 9.12
N ASP A 268 -36.39 -5.79 9.29
CA ASP A 268 -36.16 -6.93 8.39
C ASP A 268 -36.86 -6.65 7.04
N TRP A 269 -36.14 -5.96 6.15
CA TRP A 269 -36.64 -5.63 4.82
C TRP A 269 -36.89 -6.85 3.96
N LYS A 270 -36.25 -7.98 4.23
CA LYS A 270 -36.49 -9.22 3.50
C LYS A 270 -37.87 -9.81 3.88
N ALA A 271 -38.15 -9.89 5.19
CA ALA A 271 -39.46 -10.35 5.66
C ALA A 271 -40.57 -9.37 5.32
N ALA A 272 -40.33 -8.06 5.49
CA ALA A 272 -41.30 -7.02 5.13
C ALA A 272 -41.58 -7.01 3.63
N GLY A 273 -40.54 -7.15 2.79
CA GLY A 273 -40.71 -7.24 1.34
C GLY A 273 -41.48 -8.47 0.90
N ALA A 274 -41.19 -9.63 1.47
CA ALA A 274 -41.97 -10.86 1.19
C ALA A 274 -43.46 -10.71 1.54
N HIS A 275 -43.73 -10.12 2.70
CA HIS A 275 -45.12 -9.86 3.13
C HIS A 275 -45.84 -8.82 2.24
N MET A 276 -45.11 -7.76 1.81
CA MET A 276 -45.70 -6.79 0.85
C MET A 276 -46.03 -7.43 -0.50
N ILE A 277 -45.14 -8.33 -1.00
CA ILE A 277 -45.42 -9.06 -2.25
C ILE A 277 -46.67 -9.93 -2.09
N GLU A 278 -46.80 -10.64 -0.95
CA GLU A 278 -47.96 -11.46 -0.65
C GLU A 278 -49.27 -10.63 -0.60
N LEU A 279 -49.25 -9.48 0.05
CA LEU A 279 -50.40 -8.58 0.17
C LEU A 279 -50.80 -7.93 -1.14
N LEU A 280 -49.87 -7.54 -1.98
CA LEU A 280 -50.08 -6.83 -3.25
C LEU A 280 -50.19 -7.77 -4.44
N GLY A 281 -49.88 -9.05 -4.29
CA GLY A 281 -49.98 -10.04 -5.37
C GLY A 281 -49.10 -9.69 -6.57
N ALA A 282 -49.71 -9.65 -7.76
CA ALA A 282 -48.97 -9.38 -9.01
C ALA A 282 -48.26 -8.02 -9.03
N ASP A 283 -48.87 -7.00 -8.46
CA ASP A 283 -48.29 -5.65 -8.39
C ASP A 283 -47.05 -5.63 -7.47
N GLY A 284 -47.10 -6.34 -6.35
CA GLY A 284 -45.99 -6.50 -5.46
C GLY A 284 -44.81 -7.22 -6.11
N GLN A 285 -45.09 -8.26 -6.89
CA GLN A 285 -44.07 -8.98 -7.65
C GLN A 285 -43.43 -8.09 -8.72
N ALA A 286 -44.24 -7.33 -9.46
CA ALA A 286 -43.74 -6.40 -10.48
C ALA A 286 -42.80 -5.33 -9.88
N ILE A 287 -43.14 -4.81 -8.69
CA ILE A 287 -42.27 -3.88 -7.96
C ILE A 287 -40.95 -4.55 -7.55
N ALA A 288 -40.99 -5.77 -7.01
CA ALA A 288 -39.79 -6.50 -6.62
C ALA A 288 -38.89 -6.77 -7.83
N ASP A 289 -39.43 -7.17 -8.97
CA ASP A 289 -38.71 -7.45 -10.20
C ASP A 289 -38.00 -6.19 -10.74
N ALA A 290 -38.69 -5.04 -10.69
CA ALA A 290 -38.14 -3.74 -11.11
C ALA A 290 -36.95 -3.30 -10.27
N HIS A 291 -36.84 -3.76 -9.02
CA HIS A 291 -35.72 -3.48 -8.10
C HIS A 291 -34.75 -4.65 -7.95
N THR A 292 -34.94 -5.73 -8.70
CA THR A 292 -34.04 -6.87 -8.70
C THR A 292 -32.91 -6.66 -9.72
N THR A 293 -31.67 -6.77 -9.27
CA THR A 293 -30.48 -6.70 -10.13
C THR A 293 -29.68 -7.99 -10.05
N THR A 294 -29.22 -8.47 -11.20
CA THR A 294 -28.32 -9.61 -11.26
C THR A 294 -26.88 -9.12 -11.07
N LYS A 295 -26.19 -9.63 -10.04
CA LYS A 295 -24.74 -9.43 -9.91
C LYS A 295 -24.01 -10.61 -10.53
N ALA A 296 -23.00 -10.31 -11.33
CA ALA A 296 -22.12 -11.35 -11.86
C ALA A 296 -21.44 -12.09 -10.70
N GLY A 297 -21.47 -13.42 -10.77
CA GLY A 297 -20.76 -14.28 -9.82
C GLY A 297 -19.24 -14.11 -9.96
N SER A 298 -18.51 -14.17 -8.84
CA SER A 298 -17.05 -14.17 -8.83
C SER A 298 -16.53 -15.57 -8.53
N ARG A 299 -15.31 -15.89 -9.03
CA ARG A 299 -14.62 -17.12 -8.68
C ARG A 299 -14.24 -17.08 -7.19
N ARG A 300 -14.51 -18.18 -6.49
CA ARG A 300 -14.10 -18.34 -5.08
C ARG A 300 -12.93 -19.32 -5.02
N PHE A 301 -11.89 -18.94 -4.30
CA PHE A 301 -10.80 -19.84 -3.99
C PHE A 301 -11.14 -20.64 -2.73
N LEU A 302 -11.12 -21.97 -2.85
CA LEU A 302 -11.39 -22.89 -1.74
C LEU A 302 -10.31 -23.96 -1.73
N PHE A 303 -9.77 -24.25 -0.54
CA PHE A 303 -8.93 -25.43 -0.34
C PHE A 303 -9.80 -26.68 -0.30
N SER A 304 -9.40 -27.72 -1.03
CA SER A 304 -9.99 -29.05 -0.86
C SER A 304 -9.49 -29.63 0.45
N ASN A 305 -10.39 -29.79 1.44
CA ASN A 305 -10.03 -30.55 2.63
C ASN A 305 -9.72 -31.99 2.22
N SER A 306 -8.54 -32.48 2.55
CA SER A 306 -8.11 -33.88 2.34
C SER A 306 -9.00 -34.90 3.11
N ASN A 307 -9.97 -34.44 3.89
CA ASN A 307 -10.94 -35.26 4.62
C ASN A 307 -12.32 -35.28 3.95
N GLY A 308 -12.38 -35.52 2.65
CA GLY A 308 -13.54 -36.08 1.95
C GLY A 308 -14.96 -35.74 2.40
N ARG A 309 -15.26 -34.47 2.80
CA ARG A 309 -16.64 -34.00 2.95
C ARG A 309 -16.90 -32.88 1.94
N LYS A 310 -17.80 -33.23 0.98
CA LYS A 310 -18.42 -32.29 0.02
C LYS A 310 -19.16 -31.19 0.74
#